data_3fd928822aa73ae1ca3ef26e09e1386e
#
_entry.id   3fd928822aa73ae1ca3ef26e09e1386e
#
_cell.length_a   1.000
_cell.length_b   1.000
_cell.length_c   1.000
_cell.angle_alpha   90.00
_cell.angle_beta   90.00
_cell.angle_gamma   90.00
#
_symmetry.space_group_name_H-M   'P 1'
#
loop_
_entity.id
_entity.type
_entity.pdbx_description
1 polymer ?
#
loop_
_entity_poly.entity_id
_entity_poly.type
_entity_poly.pdbx_seq_one_letter_code
_entity_poly.pdbx_strand_id
1 'polypeptide(L)'
;MIRKNIKKILVPLDGSKNCLRGLDEAIYLARQCQATITGLYVIPIYPRNFTDSIIPYQINLIKSAKKFMESAKTVSAQKGIVFKTKIIFGSPIVEIDEMASDKKFDIIVIGSRGQSGLKEVFLGSVAKAMVHKSKIPVLVVK
;
A
#
# COMPACT_ATOMS: atom_id res chain seq x y z
N MET A 1 -5.53 9.33 -29.68
CA MET A 1 -5.44 9.27 -28.21
C MET A 1 -4.99 7.90 -27.79
N ILE A 2 -3.86 7.83 -27.10
CA ILE A 2 -3.34 6.55 -26.59
C ILE A 2 -4.21 6.14 -25.39
N ARG A 3 -4.94 5.05 -25.52
CA ARG A 3 -5.68 4.49 -24.36
C ARG A 3 -4.67 3.85 -23.43
N LYS A 4 -4.56 4.42 -22.25
CA LYS A 4 -3.75 3.84 -21.19
C LYS A 4 -4.57 2.70 -20.54
N ASN A 5 -4.08 1.48 -20.69
CA ASN A 5 -4.67 0.35 -20.00
C ASN A 5 -4.02 0.21 -18.62
N ILE A 6 -4.83 0.15 -17.58
CA ILE A 6 -4.35 -0.15 -16.24
C ILE A 6 -4.07 -1.64 -16.17
N LYS A 7 -2.81 -2.00 -15.97
CA LYS A 7 -2.36 -3.39 -15.85
C LYS A 7 -1.67 -3.68 -14.53
N LYS A 8 -1.07 -2.68 -13.91
CA LYS A 8 -0.32 -2.81 -12.66
C LYS A 8 -0.82 -1.79 -11.65
N ILE A 9 -1.42 -2.27 -10.59
CA ILE A 9 -1.97 -1.44 -9.50
C ILE A 9 -1.09 -1.60 -8.27
N LEU A 10 -0.61 -0.49 -7.72
CA LEU A 10 0.11 -0.45 -6.46
C LEU A 10 -0.84 -0.10 -5.32
N VAL A 11 -0.91 -0.93 -4.30
CA VAL A 11 -1.77 -0.73 -3.15
C VAL A 11 -0.92 -0.67 -1.88
N PRO A 12 -0.65 0.52 -1.36
CA PRO A 12 -0.01 0.66 -0.06
C PRO A 12 -0.93 0.16 1.06
N LEU A 13 -0.38 -0.67 1.93
CA LEU A 13 -1.09 -1.28 3.05
C LEU A 13 -0.31 -1.05 4.34
N ASP A 14 -0.99 -0.78 5.43
CA ASP A 14 -0.36 -0.49 6.73
C ASP A 14 -0.98 -1.27 7.89
N GLY A 15 -1.88 -2.20 7.59
CA GLY A 15 -2.59 -2.99 8.60
C GLY A 15 -3.83 -2.31 9.18
N SER A 16 -4.15 -1.09 8.77
CA SER A 16 -5.35 -0.38 9.23
C SER A 16 -6.63 -0.88 8.55
N LYS A 17 -7.76 -0.60 9.16
CA LYS A 17 -9.07 -0.91 8.54
C LYS A 17 -9.31 -0.08 7.28
N ASN A 18 -8.83 1.15 7.25
CA ASN A 18 -9.02 2.03 6.12
C ASN A 18 -8.25 1.55 4.89
N CYS A 19 -7.06 0.97 5.06
CA CYS A 19 -6.31 0.44 3.93
C CYS A 19 -7.02 -0.77 3.28
N LEU A 20 -7.82 -1.50 4.05
CA LEU A 20 -8.64 -2.59 3.48
C LEU A 20 -9.72 -2.07 2.54
N ARG A 21 -10.26 -0.90 2.80
CA ARG A 21 -11.19 -0.24 1.86
C ARG A 21 -10.46 0.10 0.56
N GLY A 22 -9.23 0.57 0.65
CA GLY A 22 -8.38 0.78 -0.53
C GLY A 22 -8.13 -0.51 -1.30
N LEU A 23 -7.87 -1.60 -0.60
CA LEU A 23 -7.69 -2.91 -1.22
C LEU A 23 -8.98 -3.37 -1.94
N ASP A 24 -10.14 -3.22 -1.32
CA ASP A 24 -11.42 -3.61 -1.93
C ASP A 24 -11.66 -2.85 -3.24
N GLU A 25 -11.40 -1.54 -3.25
CA GLU A 25 -11.52 -0.73 -4.47
C GLU A 25 -10.49 -1.14 -5.52
N ALA A 26 -9.27 -1.44 -5.09
CA ALA A 26 -8.23 -1.93 -6.00
C ALA A 26 -8.61 -3.26 -6.64
N ILE A 27 -9.20 -4.17 -5.88
CA ILE A 27 -9.69 -5.47 -6.39
C ILE A 27 -10.80 -5.22 -7.42
N TYR A 28 -11.75 -4.34 -7.11
CA TYR A 28 -12.80 -3.97 -8.06
C TYR A 28 -12.21 -3.43 -9.36
N LEU A 29 -11.30 -2.48 -9.27
CA LEU A 29 -10.63 -1.89 -10.43
C LEU A 29 -9.82 -2.93 -11.21
N ALA A 30 -9.08 -3.80 -10.52
CA ALA A 30 -8.29 -4.86 -11.14
C ALA A 30 -9.17 -5.83 -11.94
N ARG A 31 -10.35 -6.15 -11.43
CA ARG A 31 -11.30 -7.01 -12.15
C ARG A 31 -11.80 -6.35 -13.43
N GLN A 32 -12.10 -5.05 -13.39
CA GLN A 32 -12.56 -4.31 -14.56
C GLN A 32 -11.48 -4.17 -15.63
N CYS A 33 -10.23 -4.00 -15.21
CA CYS A 33 -9.11 -3.74 -16.11
C CYS A 33 -8.28 -4.98 -16.45
N GLN A 34 -8.58 -6.12 -15.84
CA GLN A 34 -7.73 -7.31 -15.91
C GLN A 34 -6.29 -7.01 -15.50
N ALA A 35 -6.16 -6.34 -14.37
CA ALA A 35 -4.89 -5.90 -13.82
C ALA A 35 -4.40 -6.80 -12.69
N THR A 36 -3.12 -6.73 -12.39
CA THR A 36 -2.52 -7.34 -11.20
C THR A 36 -2.35 -6.31 -10.11
N ILE A 37 -2.39 -6.75 -8.87
CA ILE A 37 -2.15 -5.90 -7.69
C ILE A 37 -0.81 -6.25 -7.10
N THR A 38 -0.03 -5.23 -6.75
CA THR A 38 1.10 -5.36 -5.83
C THR A 38 0.73 -4.62 -4.55
N GLY A 39 0.59 -5.38 -3.46
CA GLY A 39 0.46 -4.81 -2.14
C GLY A 39 1.84 -4.47 -1.59
N LEU A 40 1.99 -3.25 -1.12
CA LEU A 40 3.25 -2.77 -0.54
C LEU A 40 3.04 -2.40 0.91
N TYR A 41 3.72 -3.11 1.80
CA TYR A 41 3.73 -2.82 3.23
C TYR A 41 5.10 -2.25 3.58
N VAL A 42 5.16 -0.99 3.98
CA VAL A 42 6.40 -0.33 4.39
C VAL A 42 6.44 -0.26 5.91
N ILE A 43 7.44 -0.92 6.50
CA ILE A 43 7.66 -0.87 7.94
C ILE A 43 8.58 0.32 8.22
N PRO A 44 8.12 1.33 8.99
CA PRO A 44 8.93 2.51 9.24
C PRO A 44 10.24 2.18 9.96
N ILE A 45 11.33 2.81 9.51
CA ILE A 45 12.61 2.78 10.19
C ILE A 45 12.70 4.00 11.08
N TYR A 46 12.89 3.77 12.36
CA TYR A 46 13.17 4.85 13.29
C TYR A 46 14.67 5.01 13.45
N PRO A 47 15.25 6.18 13.16
CA PRO A 47 16.67 6.43 13.36
C PRO A 47 16.97 6.45 14.86
N ARG A 48 17.43 5.34 15.40
CA ARG A 48 17.78 5.23 16.81
C ARG A 48 18.99 4.35 17.01
N ASN A 49 19.69 4.63 18.08
CA ASN A 49 20.70 3.72 18.60
C ASN A 49 20.05 2.35 18.86
N PHE A 50 20.49 1.35 18.14
CA PHE A 50 19.95 0.00 18.26
C PHE A 50 20.31 -0.55 19.62
N THR A 51 19.32 -0.81 20.44
CA THR A 51 19.45 -1.59 21.67
C THR A 51 18.92 -3.00 21.41
N ASP A 52 19.38 -3.96 22.18
CA ASP A 52 18.98 -5.38 22.04
C ASP A 52 17.46 -5.59 22.11
N SER A 53 16.71 -4.66 22.69
CA SER A 53 15.26 -4.71 22.80
C SER A 53 14.52 -4.37 21.50
N ILE A 54 15.20 -3.78 20.51
CA ILE A 54 14.61 -3.39 19.23
C ILE A 54 14.42 -4.59 18.30
N ILE A 55 15.33 -5.56 18.35
CA ILE A 55 15.29 -6.74 17.48
C ILE A 55 14.02 -7.57 17.66
N PRO A 56 13.57 -7.93 18.89
CA PRO A 56 12.29 -8.61 19.06
C PRO A 56 11.09 -7.82 18.57
N TYR A 57 11.13 -6.50 18.75
CA TYR A 57 10.06 -5.62 18.27
C TYR A 57 9.98 -5.62 16.72
N GLN A 58 11.12 -5.53 16.04
CA GLN A 58 11.17 -5.61 14.58
C GLN A 58 10.66 -6.96 14.06
N ILE A 59 11.03 -8.05 14.71
CA ILE A 59 10.55 -9.40 14.35
C ILE A 59 9.03 -9.47 14.44
N ASN A 60 8.44 -8.89 15.49
CA ASN A 60 6.99 -8.84 15.65
C ASN A 60 6.31 -7.99 14.59
N LEU A 61 6.91 -6.87 14.22
CA LEU A 61 6.41 -6.03 13.12
C LEU A 61 6.40 -6.79 11.80
N ILE A 62 7.47 -7.51 11.50
CA ILE A 62 7.56 -8.32 10.28
C ILE A 62 6.50 -9.41 10.28
N LYS A 63 6.32 -10.11 11.40
CA LYS A 63 5.28 -11.16 11.53
C LYS A 63 3.88 -10.61 11.30
N SER A 64 3.58 -9.46 11.91
CA SER A 64 2.29 -8.80 11.74
C SER A 64 2.05 -8.38 10.30
N ALA A 65 3.07 -7.80 9.67
CA ALA A 65 3.00 -7.40 8.27
C ALA A 65 2.77 -8.61 7.35
N LYS A 66 3.51 -9.70 7.55
CA LYS A 66 3.35 -10.93 6.77
C LYS A 66 1.96 -11.52 6.92
N LYS A 67 1.44 -11.59 8.13
CA LYS A 67 0.09 -12.11 8.40
C LYS A 67 -0.97 -11.26 7.70
N PHE A 68 -0.84 -9.95 7.79
CA PHE A 68 -1.76 -9.02 7.14
C PHE A 68 -1.72 -9.19 5.61
N MET A 69 -0.53 -9.25 5.04
CA MET A 69 -0.36 -9.38 3.59
C MET A 69 -0.83 -10.73 3.06
N GLU A 70 -0.68 -11.81 3.83
CA GLU A 70 -1.25 -13.11 3.47
C GLU A 70 -2.78 -13.06 3.43
N SER A 71 -3.42 -12.37 4.37
CA SER A 71 -4.86 -12.15 4.35
C SER A 71 -5.29 -11.36 3.11
N ALA A 72 -4.56 -10.31 2.78
CA ALA A 72 -4.83 -9.49 1.60
C ALA A 72 -4.70 -10.30 0.31
N LYS A 73 -3.68 -11.15 0.22
CA LYS A 73 -3.46 -12.05 -0.90
C LYS A 73 -4.60 -13.06 -1.05
N THR A 74 -5.04 -13.65 0.06
CA THR A 74 -6.14 -14.61 0.08
C THR A 74 -7.44 -13.97 -0.40
N VAL A 75 -7.78 -12.79 0.11
CA VAL A 75 -8.99 -12.06 -0.31
C VAL A 75 -8.94 -11.75 -1.81
N SER A 76 -7.79 -11.32 -2.30
CA SER A 76 -7.60 -11.02 -3.72
C SER A 76 -7.75 -12.26 -4.58
N ALA A 77 -7.15 -13.38 -4.17
CA ALA A 77 -7.24 -14.65 -4.87
C ALA A 77 -8.68 -15.17 -4.94
N GLN A 78 -9.45 -15.03 -3.87
CA GLN A 78 -10.87 -15.38 -3.85
C GLN A 78 -11.69 -14.59 -4.85
N LYS A 79 -11.23 -13.42 -5.24
CA LYS A 79 -11.85 -12.57 -6.26
C LYS A 79 -11.23 -12.75 -7.65
N GLY A 80 -10.33 -13.72 -7.80
CA GLY A 80 -9.67 -14.00 -9.07
C GLY A 80 -8.55 -13.04 -9.45
N ILE A 81 -8.00 -12.30 -8.49
CA ILE A 81 -6.96 -11.30 -8.73
C ILE A 81 -5.60 -11.82 -8.28
N VAL A 82 -4.60 -11.66 -9.14
CA VAL A 82 -3.19 -11.93 -8.81
C VAL A 82 -2.70 -10.81 -7.91
N PHE A 83 -2.25 -11.18 -6.72
CA PHE A 83 -1.73 -10.26 -5.71
C PHE A 83 -0.27 -10.61 -5.40
N LYS A 84 0.61 -9.65 -5.62
CA LYS A 84 2.03 -9.77 -5.28
C LYS A 84 2.29 -9.04 -3.98
N THR A 85 3.00 -9.70 -3.07
CA THR A 85 3.33 -9.14 -1.76
C THR A 85 4.72 -8.54 -1.75
N LYS A 86 4.83 -7.29 -1.26
CA LYS A 86 6.11 -6.63 -0.98
C LYS A 86 6.08 -6.06 0.43
N ILE A 87 7.05 -6.47 1.24
CA ILE A 87 7.25 -5.93 2.59
C ILE A 87 8.67 -5.38 2.65
N ILE A 88 8.79 -4.10 2.91
CA ILE A 88 10.09 -3.43 2.95
C ILE A 88 10.17 -2.51 4.17
N PHE A 89 11.39 -2.17 4.57
CA PHE A 89 11.66 -1.17 5.60
C PHE A 89 11.97 0.16 4.93
N GLY A 90 11.52 1.26 5.52
CA GLY A 90 11.84 2.58 5.02
C GLY A 90 10.83 3.64 5.44
N SER A 91 10.86 4.77 4.73
CA SER A 91 9.86 5.80 4.83
C SER A 91 8.70 5.47 3.88
N PRO A 92 7.47 5.30 4.38
CA PRO A 92 6.34 4.97 3.51
C PRO A 92 6.19 5.90 2.31
N ILE A 93 6.31 7.20 2.53
CA ILE A 93 6.16 8.19 1.46
C ILE A 93 7.20 7.99 0.36
N VAL A 94 8.47 7.82 0.75
CA VAL A 94 9.57 7.67 -0.20
C VAL A 94 9.47 6.33 -0.95
N GLU A 95 9.26 5.25 -0.21
CA GLU A 95 9.25 3.89 -0.80
C GLU A 95 8.08 3.67 -1.75
N ILE A 96 6.90 4.21 -1.42
CA ILE A 96 5.73 4.11 -2.31
C ILE A 96 5.98 4.88 -3.59
N ASP A 97 6.47 6.12 -3.49
CA ASP A 97 6.73 6.97 -4.65
C ASP A 97 7.79 6.37 -5.57
N GLU A 98 8.89 5.92 -5.00
CA GLU A 98 9.97 5.26 -5.77
C GLU A 98 9.48 3.99 -6.46
N MET A 99 8.79 3.12 -5.74
CA MET A 99 8.28 1.89 -6.33
C MET A 99 7.29 2.16 -7.45
N ALA A 100 6.40 3.12 -7.27
CA ALA A 100 5.42 3.49 -8.28
C ALA A 100 6.07 3.92 -9.59
N SER A 101 7.14 4.70 -9.51
CA SER A 101 7.89 5.20 -10.67
C SER A 101 8.79 4.13 -11.25
N ASP A 102 9.65 3.51 -10.43
CA ASP A 102 10.71 2.62 -10.88
C ASP A 102 10.17 1.31 -11.46
N LYS A 103 9.08 0.81 -10.93
CA LYS A 103 8.46 -0.43 -11.38
C LYS A 103 7.31 -0.20 -12.36
N LYS A 104 7.12 1.02 -12.80
CA LYS A 104 6.14 1.40 -13.85
C LYS A 104 4.72 0.94 -13.54
N PHE A 105 4.23 1.27 -12.35
CA PHE A 105 2.83 1.07 -12.01
C PHE A 105 1.95 2.07 -12.77
N ASP A 106 0.71 1.68 -13.02
CA ASP A 106 -0.24 2.50 -13.76
C ASP A 106 -1.07 3.40 -12.87
N ILE A 107 -1.30 2.97 -11.63
CA ILE A 107 -2.08 3.71 -10.64
C ILE A 107 -1.72 3.27 -9.23
N ILE A 108 -1.78 4.21 -8.29
CA ILE A 108 -1.75 3.93 -6.85
C ILE A 108 -3.19 3.98 -6.34
N VAL A 109 -3.62 2.97 -5.61
CA VAL A 109 -4.91 2.98 -4.89
C VAL A 109 -4.61 2.93 -3.41
N ILE A 110 -4.97 3.98 -2.69
CA ILE A 110 -4.59 4.16 -1.30
C ILE A 110 -5.79 4.58 -0.44
N GLY A 111 -5.86 4.05 0.77
CA GLY A 111 -6.84 4.52 1.75
C GLY A 111 -6.59 5.97 2.15
N SER A 112 -7.64 6.70 2.44
CA SER A 112 -7.54 8.12 2.78
C SER A 112 -6.88 8.38 4.13
N ARG A 113 -6.83 7.36 5.00
CA ARG A 113 -6.27 7.43 6.35
C ARG A 113 -5.42 6.20 6.64
N GLY A 114 -4.41 6.36 7.49
CA GLY A 114 -3.60 5.25 7.98
C GLY A 114 -3.92 4.89 9.42
N GLN A 115 -2.93 4.34 10.12
CA GLN A 115 -3.08 3.89 11.50
C GLN A 115 -3.26 5.01 12.52
N SER A 116 -2.94 6.24 12.18
CA SER A 116 -3.03 7.37 13.11
C SER A 116 -4.45 7.73 13.54
N GLY A 117 -5.48 7.15 12.91
CA GLY A 117 -6.87 7.36 13.31
C GLY A 117 -7.37 8.79 13.15
N LEU A 118 -6.78 9.56 12.24
CA LEU A 118 -7.19 10.93 11.97
C LEU A 118 -8.67 11.01 11.61
N LYS A 119 -9.33 12.06 12.08
CA LYS A 119 -10.75 12.30 11.82
C LYS A 119 -11.05 12.42 10.33
N GLU A 120 -12.28 12.09 9.96
CA GLU A 120 -12.76 11.92 8.58
C GLU A 120 -12.50 13.09 7.62
N VAL A 121 -12.25 14.29 8.14
CA VAL A 121 -12.12 15.52 7.34
C VAL A 121 -10.76 15.66 6.68
N PHE A 122 -9.75 14.92 7.11
CA PHE A 122 -8.37 15.09 6.65
C PHE A 122 -7.83 13.84 5.99
N LEU A 123 -7.09 14.04 4.90
CA LEU A 123 -6.28 12.98 4.33
C LEU A 123 -5.13 12.63 5.28
N GLY A 124 -4.84 11.35 5.42
CA GLY A 124 -3.63 10.90 6.12
C GLY A 124 -2.37 11.42 5.44
N SER A 125 -1.28 11.46 6.18
CA SER A 125 -0.01 12.03 5.71
C SER A 125 0.51 11.35 4.44
N VAL A 126 0.40 10.03 4.36
CA VAL A 126 0.88 9.26 3.21
C VAL A 126 0.00 9.51 1.99
N ALA A 127 -1.32 9.43 2.15
CA ALA A 127 -2.26 9.70 1.04
C ALA A 127 -2.07 11.13 0.50
N LYS A 128 -1.95 12.10 1.38
CA LYS A 128 -1.70 13.50 1.01
C LYS A 128 -0.40 13.65 0.23
N ALA A 129 0.67 13.02 0.71
CA ALA A 129 1.95 13.07 0.02
C ALA A 129 1.89 12.44 -1.36
N MET A 130 1.19 11.31 -1.51
CA MET A 130 1.06 10.66 -2.82
C MET A 130 0.28 11.52 -3.81
N VAL A 131 -0.79 12.16 -3.36
CA VAL A 131 -1.53 13.11 -4.21
C VAL A 131 -0.63 14.23 -4.73
N HIS A 132 0.27 14.73 -3.90
CA HIS A 132 1.16 15.83 -4.29
C HIS A 132 2.39 15.40 -5.07
N LYS A 133 2.97 14.24 -4.75
CA LYS A 133 4.28 13.83 -5.28
C LYS A 133 4.22 12.88 -6.46
N SER A 134 3.21 12.01 -6.50
CA SER A 134 3.19 10.93 -7.46
C SER A 134 3.12 11.45 -8.90
N LYS A 135 3.93 10.84 -9.76
CA LYS A 135 3.89 11.10 -11.22
C LYS A 135 2.84 10.27 -11.93
N ILE A 136 2.24 9.30 -11.24
CA ILE A 136 1.17 8.47 -11.77
C ILE A 136 -0.14 8.79 -11.06
N PRO A 137 -1.29 8.41 -11.64
CA PRO A 137 -2.60 8.64 -11.01
C PRO A 137 -2.68 8.01 -9.62
N VAL A 138 -3.38 8.69 -8.72
CA VAL A 138 -3.63 8.24 -7.35
C VAL A 138 -5.14 8.24 -7.11
N LEU A 139 -5.68 7.08 -6.79
CA LEU A 139 -7.07 6.94 -6.35
C LEU A 139 -7.07 6.85 -4.82
N VAL A 140 -7.68 7.84 -4.19
CA VAL A 140 -7.81 7.89 -2.73
C VAL A 140 -9.17 7.34 -2.34
N VAL A 141 -9.20 6.34 -1.47
CA VAL A 141 -10.42 5.65 -1.04
C VAL A 141 -10.76 6.06 0.38
N LYS A 142 -11.96 6.60 0.55
CA LYS A 142 -12.47 7.03 1.86
C LYS A 142 -12.96 5.88 2.70
#